data_77b715e9c31e1f526095577d4e94876e
#
_entry.id   77b715e9c31e1f526095577d4e94876e
#
_cell.length_a   1.000
_cell.length_b   1.000
_cell.length_c   1.000
_cell.angle_alpha   90.00
_cell.angle_beta   90.00
_cell.angle_gamma   90.00
#
_symmetry.space_group_name_H-M   'P 1'
#
loop_
_entity.id
_entity.type
_entity.pdbx_description
1 polymer ?
#
loop_
_entity_poly.entity_id
_entity_poly.type
_entity_poly.pdbx_seq_one_letter_code
_entity_poly.pdbx_strand_id
1 'polypeptide(L)'
;YGREQEKIHNKNFRFTLTTNGVLLNDEIMEFANKEMGNVVLSIDGRKEVHDHMRPFRKGAGSYDLIVPKFQKFADSRNQDKYYVRGTFTHNNLDFSNDVLHLADLGFKQISVEPVVAQPTEDYAIREEDLPQLYEEYDKLAAEMVKRHKNGNDFNFFHFMIDLEGGPCVAKRLSGCGSGTEYLAVTPWGDLYPCHQFVGNEDFLLGNVDEGIKRQDICDEFKCCNVYAKEKCRNCFAKFYCSGGCAANSYNFHGDIHNAYDIGCALQKKRIECAIMIKAAEADEE
;
A
#
# COMPACT_ATOMS: atom_id res chain seq x y z
N TYR A 1 -27.00 -3.12 -6.19
CA TYR A 1 -26.62 -3.00 -7.60
C TYR A 1 -25.49 -3.98 -7.97
N GLY A 2 -24.28 -3.90 -7.35
CA GLY A 2 -23.15 -4.76 -7.73
C GLY A 2 -23.47 -6.24 -7.68
N ARG A 3 -24.11 -6.74 -6.62
CA ARG A 3 -24.52 -8.15 -6.49
C ARG A 3 -25.58 -8.56 -7.52
N GLU A 4 -26.38 -7.64 -8.00
CA GLU A 4 -27.34 -7.90 -9.10
C GLU A 4 -26.59 -8.02 -10.43
N GLN A 5 -25.61 -7.14 -10.68
CA GLN A 5 -24.81 -7.18 -11.90
C GLN A 5 -23.93 -8.44 -11.99
N GLU A 6 -23.45 -8.97 -10.85
CA GLU A 6 -22.77 -10.27 -10.82
C GLU A 6 -23.61 -11.37 -11.47
N LYS A 7 -24.90 -11.44 -11.11
CA LYS A 7 -25.83 -12.45 -11.64
C LYS A 7 -26.13 -12.23 -13.10
N ILE A 8 -26.38 -10.97 -13.50
CA ILE A 8 -26.74 -10.62 -14.90
C ILE A 8 -25.58 -10.93 -15.86
N HIS A 9 -24.35 -10.62 -15.45
CA HIS A 9 -23.17 -10.72 -16.31
C HIS A 9 -22.31 -11.95 -16.03
N ASN A 10 -22.72 -12.85 -15.11
CA ASN A 10 -21.96 -14.01 -14.66
C ASN A 10 -20.51 -13.64 -14.30
N LYS A 11 -20.36 -12.60 -13.47
CA LYS A 11 -19.07 -12.09 -12.95
C LYS A 11 -19.05 -12.23 -11.44
N ASN A 12 -17.86 -12.22 -10.87
CA ASN A 12 -17.66 -12.21 -9.43
C ASN A 12 -16.93 -10.93 -9.04
N PHE A 13 -17.59 -10.05 -8.26
CA PHE A 13 -17.01 -8.83 -7.75
C PHE A 13 -16.44 -9.06 -6.36
N ARG A 14 -15.17 -8.74 -6.19
CA ARG A 14 -14.54 -8.70 -4.89
C ARG A 14 -14.58 -7.27 -4.37
N PHE A 15 -15.53 -6.98 -3.48
CA PHE A 15 -15.63 -5.68 -2.84
C PHE A 15 -14.58 -5.53 -1.74
N THR A 16 -13.98 -4.35 -1.65
CA THR A 16 -13.07 -3.95 -0.58
C THR A 16 -13.46 -2.57 -0.05
N LEU A 17 -13.11 -2.29 1.19
CA LEU A 17 -13.37 -1.02 1.85
C LEU A 17 -12.07 -0.48 2.43
N THR A 18 -11.78 0.80 2.18
CA THR A 18 -10.73 1.53 2.93
C THR A 18 -11.42 2.60 3.76
N THR A 19 -11.11 2.67 5.05
CA THR A 19 -11.76 3.62 5.96
C THR A 19 -10.77 4.22 6.96
N ASN A 20 -10.98 5.49 7.33
CA ASN A 20 -10.30 6.15 8.44
C ASN A 20 -10.92 5.78 9.81
N GLY A 21 -11.96 4.96 9.85
CA GLY A 21 -12.60 4.44 11.06
C GLY A 21 -13.46 5.41 11.87
N VAL A 22 -13.45 6.69 11.56
CA VAL A 22 -14.17 7.69 12.37
C VAL A 22 -15.66 7.36 12.49
N LEU A 23 -16.31 7.00 11.38
CA LEU A 23 -17.73 6.65 11.32
C LEU A 23 -18.01 5.15 11.52
N LEU A 24 -16.97 4.33 11.70
CA LEU A 24 -17.15 2.89 11.89
C LEU A 24 -17.94 2.61 13.16
N ASN A 25 -19.02 1.86 13.03
CA ASN A 25 -19.91 1.41 14.08
C ASN A 25 -20.28 -0.07 13.87
N ASP A 26 -21.05 -0.67 14.77
CA ASP A 26 -21.37 -2.09 14.72
C ASP A 26 -22.15 -2.49 13.46
N GLU A 27 -23.08 -1.69 13.00
CA GLU A 27 -23.87 -1.92 11.79
C GLU A 27 -22.97 -1.94 10.54
N ILE A 28 -22.04 -0.97 10.43
CA ILE A 28 -21.06 -0.90 9.33
C ILE A 28 -20.09 -2.09 9.40
N MET A 29 -19.65 -2.49 10.60
CA MET A 29 -18.79 -3.65 10.79
C MET A 29 -19.49 -4.94 10.35
N GLU A 30 -20.74 -5.15 10.71
CA GLU A 30 -21.55 -6.30 10.30
C GLU A 30 -21.71 -6.34 8.77
N PHE A 31 -22.08 -5.21 8.16
CA PHE A 31 -22.16 -5.10 6.71
C PHE A 31 -20.83 -5.40 6.03
N ALA A 32 -19.73 -4.81 6.52
CA ALA A 32 -18.41 -5.03 5.95
C ALA A 32 -17.94 -6.48 6.11
N ASN A 33 -18.24 -7.13 7.23
CA ASN A 33 -17.93 -8.55 7.44
C ASN A 33 -18.67 -9.46 6.45
N LYS A 34 -19.90 -9.10 6.11
CA LYS A 34 -20.73 -9.86 5.17
C LYS A 34 -20.33 -9.64 3.70
N GLU A 35 -20.07 -8.41 3.31
CA GLU A 35 -20.00 -8.04 1.89
C GLU A 35 -18.56 -7.78 1.40
N MET A 36 -17.63 -7.38 2.29
CA MET A 36 -16.27 -6.98 1.88
C MET A 36 -15.30 -8.15 1.97
N GLY A 37 -14.68 -8.48 0.85
CA GLY A 37 -13.64 -9.52 0.78
C GLY A 37 -12.36 -9.12 1.52
N ASN A 38 -12.10 -7.81 1.65
CA ASN A 38 -11.00 -7.25 2.44
C ASN A 38 -11.37 -5.86 2.95
N VAL A 39 -10.79 -5.45 4.08
CA VAL A 39 -10.97 -4.11 4.63
C VAL A 39 -9.60 -3.52 5.02
N VAL A 40 -9.38 -2.26 4.66
CA VAL A 40 -8.19 -1.50 5.02
C VAL A 40 -8.57 -0.44 6.05
N LEU A 41 -7.94 -0.51 7.21
CA LEU A 41 -8.13 0.37 8.35
C LEU A 41 -6.96 1.35 8.42
N SER A 42 -7.21 2.63 8.12
CA SER A 42 -6.14 3.63 7.96
C SER A 42 -5.64 4.13 9.31
N ILE A 43 -4.42 3.74 9.67
CA ILE A 43 -3.70 4.18 10.87
C ILE A 43 -2.19 4.20 10.60
N ASP A 44 -1.50 5.29 10.94
CA ASP A 44 -0.11 5.47 10.54
C ASP A 44 0.91 4.90 11.54
N GLY A 45 0.48 4.53 12.75
CA GLY A 45 1.36 3.97 13.78
C GLY A 45 1.05 4.47 15.18
N ARG A 46 2.09 4.91 15.91
CA ARG A 46 1.97 5.50 17.25
C ARG A 46 1.05 6.72 17.25
N LYS A 47 0.49 7.01 18.42
CA LYS A 47 -0.52 8.07 18.57
C LYS A 47 -0.02 9.43 18.06
N GLU A 48 1.18 9.82 18.43
CA GLU A 48 1.76 11.09 18.03
C GLU A 48 1.97 11.20 16.51
N VAL A 49 2.39 10.10 15.87
CA VAL A 49 2.57 10.04 14.42
C VAL A 49 1.23 10.12 13.71
N HIS A 50 0.27 9.31 14.15
CA HIS A 50 -1.07 9.28 13.55
C HIS A 50 -1.80 10.61 13.72
N ASP A 51 -1.82 11.17 14.93
CA ASP A 51 -2.56 12.40 15.22
C ASP A 51 -1.94 13.64 14.55
N HIS A 52 -0.62 13.61 14.28
CA HIS A 52 0.05 14.65 13.49
C HIS A 52 -0.43 14.65 12.03
N MET A 53 -0.51 13.46 11.39
CA MET A 53 -0.83 13.35 9.97
C MET A 53 -2.35 13.30 9.70
N ARG A 54 -3.16 12.88 10.70
CA ARG A 54 -4.61 12.69 10.56
C ARG A 54 -5.41 13.38 11.68
N PRO A 55 -5.20 14.69 11.90
CA PRO A 55 -6.00 15.43 12.88
C PRO A 55 -7.44 15.62 12.40
N PHE A 56 -8.36 15.79 13.31
CA PHE A 56 -9.66 16.34 12.99
C PHE A 56 -9.55 17.81 12.54
N ARG A 57 -10.56 18.30 11.82
CA ARG A 57 -10.60 19.70 11.34
C ARG A 57 -10.34 20.76 12.43
N LYS A 58 -10.62 20.43 13.70
CA LYS A 58 -10.39 21.32 14.88
C LYS A 58 -9.05 21.05 15.58
N GLY A 59 -8.17 20.25 14.98
CA GLY A 59 -6.83 19.97 15.50
C GLY A 59 -6.75 18.86 16.57
N ALA A 60 -7.87 18.29 17.03
CA ALA A 60 -7.82 17.14 17.95
C ALA A 60 -7.35 15.89 17.21
N GLY A 61 -6.62 14.99 17.88
CA GLY A 61 -6.21 13.71 17.33
C GLY A 61 -7.37 12.75 17.12
N SER A 62 -7.24 11.83 16.15
CA SER A 62 -8.25 10.82 15.85
C SER A 62 -7.92 9.43 16.40
N TYR A 63 -6.68 9.21 16.86
CA TYR A 63 -6.15 7.92 17.30
C TYR A 63 -7.00 7.24 18.37
N ASP A 64 -7.28 7.92 19.48
CA ASP A 64 -8.02 7.35 20.63
C ASP A 64 -9.46 6.95 20.25
N LEU A 65 -10.04 7.59 19.24
CA LEU A 65 -11.37 7.26 18.74
C LEU A 65 -11.37 5.99 17.88
N ILE A 66 -10.32 5.83 17.03
CA ILE A 66 -10.36 4.78 16.01
C ILE A 66 -9.74 3.46 16.47
N VAL A 67 -8.71 3.47 17.33
CA VAL A 67 -8.00 2.24 17.75
C VAL A 67 -8.93 1.20 18.36
N PRO A 68 -9.80 1.52 19.34
CA PRO A 68 -10.71 0.52 19.90
C PRO A 68 -11.67 -0.07 18.87
N LYS A 69 -12.10 0.74 17.89
CA LYS A 69 -12.96 0.29 16.80
C LYS A 69 -12.22 -0.67 15.86
N PHE A 70 -10.96 -0.36 15.54
CA PHE A 70 -10.13 -1.19 14.68
C PHE A 70 -9.79 -2.53 15.32
N GLN A 71 -9.48 -2.55 16.62
CA GLN A 71 -9.29 -3.79 17.38
C GLN A 71 -10.55 -4.65 17.36
N LYS A 72 -11.72 -4.09 17.71
CA LYS A 72 -13.01 -4.78 17.64
C LYS A 72 -13.28 -5.33 16.24
N PHE A 73 -12.99 -4.56 15.19
CA PHE A 73 -13.21 -4.99 13.81
C PHE A 73 -12.27 -6.12 13.40
N ALA A 74 -10.98 -6.02 13.71
CA ALA A 74 -9.98 -7.06 13.42
C ALA A 74 -10.35 -8.39 14.11
N ASP A 75 -10.76 -8.34 15.39
CA ASP A 75 -11.21 -9.50 16.14
C ASP A 75 -12.48 -10.12 15.53
N SER A 76 -13.44 -9.30 15.09
CA SER A 76 -14.66 -9.77 14.43
C SER A 76 -14.41 -10.49 13.11
N ARG A 77 -13.23 -10.31 12.52
CA ARG A 77 -12.74 -11.00 11.31
C ARG A 77 -11.76 -12.13 11.62
N ASN A 78 -11.60 -12.53 12.88
CA ASN A 78 -10.61 -13.52 13.33
C ASN A 78 -9.17 -13.18 12.85
N GLN A 79 -8.81 -11.92 12.86
CA GLN A 79 -7.51 -11.39 12.44
C GLN A 79 -7.15 -11.71 10.96
N ASP A 80 -8.14 -11.92 10.09
CA ASP A 80 -7.98 -12.22 8.67
C ASP A 80 -8.75 -11.25 7.77
N LYS A 81 -8.33 -11.15 6.50
CA LYS A 81 -8.98 -10.35 5.44
C LYS A 81 -9.17 -8.87 5.81
N TYR A 82 -8.21 -8.32 6.53
CA TYR A 82 -8.06 -6.90 6.77
C TYR A 82 -6.58 -6.52 6.73
N TYR A 83 -6.32 -5.22 6.69
CA TYR A 83 -5.02 -4.64 6.99
C TYR A 83 -5.21 -3.36 7.80
N VAL A 84 -4.42 -3.16 8.85
CA VAL A 84 -4.12 -1.82 9.33
C VAL A 84 -3.06 -1.26 8.40
N ARG A 85 -3.34 -0.09 7.81
CA ARG A 85 -2.47 0.50 6.79
C ARG A 85 -2.09 1.92 7.17
N GLY A 86 -0.81 2.15 7.26
CA GLY A 86 -0.21 3.44 7.54
C GLY A 86 0.77 3.90 6.47
N THR A 87 1.28 5.10 6.68
CA THR A 87 2.28 5.72 5.81
C THR A 87 3.38 6.30 6.68
N PHE A 88 4.63 6.01 6.35
CA PHE A 88 5.77 6.72 6.95
C PHE A 88 6.29 7.81 6.00
N THR A 89 6.87 8.83 6.60
CA THR A 89 7.30 10.07 5.94
C THR A 89 8.70 10.46 6.42
N HIS A 90 9.25 11.55 5.90
CA HIS A 90 10.46 12.17 6.45
C HIS A 90 10.34 12.46 7.96
N ASN A 91 9.11 12.71 8.47
CA ASN A 91 8.88 13.09 9.86
C ASN A 91 8.87 11.92 10.84
N ASN A 92 8.79 10.66 10.37
CA ASN A 92 8.79 9.45 11.20
C ASN A 92 9.64 8.35 10.55
N LEU A 93 10.92 8.63 10.34
CA LEU A 93 11.87 7.70 9.74
C LEU A 93 12.05 6.43 10.58
N ASP A 94 11.78 6.48 11.88
CA ASP A 94 11.77 5.36 12.82
C ASP A 94 10.51 4.47 12.72
N PHE A 95 9.99 4.31 11.51
CA PHE A 95 8.72 3.65 11.19
C PHE A 95 8.60 2.22 11.69
N SER A 96 9.72 1.53 11.96
CA SER A 96 9.69 0.19 12.57
C SER A 96 9.00 0.22 13.93
N ASN A 97 9.16 1.30 14.70
CA ASN A 97 8.46 1.48 15.97
C ASN A 97 6.95 1.63 15.77
N ASP A 98 6.52 2.23 14.67
CA ASP A 98 5.10 2.35 14.33
C ASP A 98 4.50 0.99 13.97
N VAL A 99 5.21 0.18 13.18
CA VAL A 99 4.80 -1.20 12.84
C VAL A 99 4.72 -2.07 14.09
N LEU A 100 5.74 -2.02 14.94
CA LEU A 100 5.80 -2.81 16.18
C LEU A 100 4.71 -2.38 17.16
N HIS A 101 4.43 -1.07 17.25
CA HIS A 101 3.33 -0.54 18.04
C HIS A 101 1.98 -1.11 17.59
N LEU A 102 1.72 -1.16 16.28
CA LEU A 102 0.50 -1.75 15.73
C LEU A 102 0.41 -3.25 16.05
N ALA A 103 1.53 -3.97 15.96
CA ALA A 103 1.59 -5.39 16.34
C ALA A 103 1.30 -5.59 17.85
N ASP A 104 1.83 -4.72 18.71
CA ASP A 104 1.60 -4.75 20.17
C ASP A 104 0.16 -4.41 20.55
N LEU A 105 -0.58 -3.66 19.71
CA LEU A 105 -2.01 -3.46 19.83
C LEU A 105 -2.85 -4.70 19.46
N GLY A 106 -2.21 -5.78 18.99
CA GLY A 106 -2.84 -7.04 18.63
C GLY A 106 -3.21 -7.19 17.16
N PHE A 107 -2.84 -6.25 16.30
CA PHE A 107 -3.07 -6.39 14.86
C PHE A 107 -2.11 -7.39 14.23
N LYS A 108 -2.66 -8.36 13.48
CA LYS A 108 -1.88 -9.40 12.81
C LYS A 108 -1.60 -9.11 11.34
N GLN A 109 -2.28 -8.15 10.72
CA GLN A 109 -2.13 -7.80 9.31
C GLN A 109 -1.76 -6.33 9.18
N ILE A 110 -0.49 -6.02 8.93
CA ILE A 110 0.07 -4.67 9.00
C ILE A 110 0.72 -4.29 7.66
N SER A 111 0.44 -3.08 7.19
CA SER A 111 1.06 -2.48 6.00
C SER A 111 1.40 -1.02 6.29
N VAL A 112 2.68 -0.69 6.35
CA VAL A 112 3.15 0.70 6.50
C VAL A 112 4.07 1.01 5.33
N GLU A 113 3.66 1.98 4.51
CA GLU A 113 4.27 2.28 3.21
C GLU A 113 4.99 3.64 3.23
N PRO A 114 6.02 3.84 2.39
CA PRO A 114 6.56 5.17 2.19
C PRO A 114 5.51 6.08 1.54
N VAL A 115 5.51 7.34 1.93
CA VAL A 115 4.60 8.34 1.36
C VAL A 115 4.82 8.52 -0.14
N VAL A 116 3.73 8.76 -0.87
CA VAL A 116 3.76 9.28 -2.24
C VAL A 116 3.52 10.78 -2.14
N ALA A 117 4.56 11.57 -2.41
CA ALA A 117 4.53 13.02 -2.24
C ALA A 117 5.33 13.72 -3.34
N GLN A 118 5.04 15.00 -3.56
CA GLN A 118 5.91 15.86 -4.37
C GLN A 118 7.23 16.09 -3.61
N PRO A 119 8.38 16.20 -4.29
CA PRO A 119 9.67 16.41 -3.63
C PRO A 119 9.77 17.73 -2.85
N THR A 120 8.86 18.67 -3.13
CA THR A 120 8.77 19.97 -2.44
C THR A 120 8.05 19.91 -1.11
N GLU A 121 7.34 18.83 -0.82
CA GLU A 121 6.64 18.66 0.46
C GLU A 121 7.64 18.40 1.59
N ASP A 122 7.40 19.00 2.75
CA ASP A 122 8.27 18.88 3.92
C ASP A 122 8.31 17.46 4.51
N TYR A 123 7.27 16.69 4.29
CA TYR A 123 7.14 15.28 4.71
C TYR A 123 7.62 14.26 3.64
N ALA A 124 8.07 14.72 2.46
CA ALA A 124 8.58 13.84 1.41
C ALA A 124 9.87 13.14 1.85
N ILE A 125 9.98 11.85 1.56
CA ILE A 125 11.21 11.08 1.81
C ILE A 125 12.29 11.54 0.84
N ARG A 126 13.52 11.70 1.35
CA ARG A 126 14.70 12.19 0.65
C ARG A 126 15.79 11.12 0.55
N GLU A 127 16.75 11.31 -0.34
CA GLU A 127 17.89 10.39 -0.46
C GLU A 127 18.70 10.30 0.84
N GLU A 128 18.83 11.40 1.57
CA GLU A 128 19.53 11.48 2.86
C GLU A 128 18.88 10.65 3.97
N ASP A 129 17.61 10.28 3.82
CA ASP A 129 16.87 9.43 4.77
C ASP A 129 17.16 7.94 4.59
N LEU A 130 17.68 7.53 3.43
CA LEU A 130 17.84 6.13 3.06
C LEU A 130 18.69 5.33 4.06
N PRO A 131 19.84 5.82 4.57
CA PRO A 131 20.63 5.07 5.54
C PRO A 131 19.83 4.70 6.78
N GLN A 132 19.09 5.64 7.37
CA GLN A 132 18.25 5.38 8.53
C GLN A 132 17.09 4.43 8.20
N LEU A 133 16.44 4.59 7.06
CA LEU A 133 15.36 3.70 6.62
C LEU A 133 15.85 2.26 6.40
N TYR A 134 17.08 2.05 5.94
CA TYR A 134 17.67 0.71 5.83
C TYR A 134 17.86 0.07 7.20
N GLU A 135 18.38 0.81 8.17
CA GLU A 135 18.52 0.33 9.55
C GLU A 135 17.16 -0.03 10.18
N GLU A 136 16.14 0.77 9.93
CA GLU A 136 14.79 0.50 10.41
C GLU A 136 14.15 -0.75 9.77
N TYR A 137 14.40 -1.00 8.48
CA TYR A 137 13.98 -2.25 7.84
C TYR A 137 14.71 -3.47 8.43
N ASP A 138 16.01 -3.38 8.68
CA ASP A 138 16.79 -4.45 9.31
C ASP A 138 16.31 -4.73 10.73
N LYS A 139 16.08 -3.69 11.51
CA LYS A 139 15.54 -3.77 12.88
C LYS A 139 14.16 -4.44 12.89
N LEU A 140 13.26 -4.04 11.98
CA LEU A 140 11.94 -4.64 11.88
C LEU A 140 12.03 -6.12 11.52
N ALA A 141 12.84 -6.48 10.52
CA ALA A 141 13.01 -7.85 10.09
C ALA A 141 13.60 -8.74 11.20
N ALA A 142 14.61 -8.25 11.94
CA ALA A 142 15.19 -8.97 13.08
C ALA A 142 14.16 -9.17 14.20
N GLU A 143 13.34 -8.17 14.50
CA GLU A 143 12.30 -8.30 15.54
C GLU A 143 11.18 -9.25 15.09
N MET A 144 10.83 -9.29 13.79
CA MET A 144 9.87 -10.27 13.27
C MET A 144 10.36 -11.71 13.45
N VAL A 145 11.63 -12.00 13.12
CA VAL A 145 12.23 -13.33 13.36
C VAL A 145 12.16 -13.69 14.84
N LYS A 146 12.53 -12.76 15.73
CA LYS A 146 12.48 -12.99 17.19
C LYS A 146 11.05 -13.24 17.68
N ARG A 147 10.05 -12.51 17.17
CA ARG A 147 8.63 -12.71 17.52
C ARG A 147 8.12 -14.04 17.01
N HIS A 148 8.52 -14.45 15.81
CA HIS A 148 8.19 -15.77 15.26
C HIS A 148 8.65 -16.89 16.21
N LYS A 149 9.90 -16.90 16.64
CA LYS A 149 10.46 -17.86 17.63
C LYS A 149 9.69 -17.92 18.94
N ASN A 150 9.04 -16.83 19.33
CA ASN A 150 8.26 -16.72 20.55
C ASN A 150 6.74 -16.96 20.35
N GLY A 151 6.30 -17.32 19.14
CA GLY A 151 4.89 -17.56 18.83
C GLY A 151 4.04 -16.29 18.86
N ASN A 152 4.63 -15.12 18.66
CA ASN A 152 3.95 -13.82 18.64
C ASN A 152 4.02 -13.15 17.28
N ASP A 153 3.64 -13.90 16.24
CA ASP A 153 3.73 -13.49 14.84
C ASP A 153 2.76 -12.39 14.45
N PHE A 154 3.18 -11.61 13.48
CA PHE A 154 2.32 -10.75 12.67
C PHE A 154 2.83 -10.72 11.23
N ASN A 155 1.94 -10.41 10.28
CA ASN A 155 2.29 -10.25 8.88
C ASN A 155 2.60 -8.77 8.59
N PHE A 156 3.80 -8.50 8.09
CA PHE A 156 4.14 -7.22 7.49
C PHE A 156 4.08 -7.36 5.96
N PHE A 157 3.08 -6.73 5.35
CA PHE A 157 2.74 -6.89 3.93
C PHE A 157 3.95 -6.76 2.98
N HIS A 158 4.86 -5.85 3.29
CA HIS A 158 6.00 -5.55 2.42
C HIS A 158 7.14 -6.57 2.48
N PHE A 159 7.10 -7.49 3.45
CA PHE A 159 8.03 -8.63 3.54
C PHE A 159 7.39 -9.94 3.05
N MET A 160 6.09 -9.93 2.71
CA MET A 160 5.39 -11.09 2.15
C MET A 160 5.74 -11.26 0.67
N ILE A 161 6.91 -11.80 0.40
CA ILE A 161 7.43 -12.09 -0.95
C ILE A 161 7.45 -13.59 -1.16
N ASP A 162 6.81 -14.07 -2.23
CA ASP A 162 6.89 -15.47 -2.62
C ASP A 162 8.27 -15.74 -3.25
N LEU A 163 9.14 -16.37 -2.48
CA LEU A 163 10.49 -16.76 -2.88
C LEU A 163 10.54 -18.20 -3.40
N GLU A 164 9.55 -19.03 -3.15
CA GLU A 164 9.49 -20.44 -3.55
C GLU A 164 8.89 -20.60 -4.95
N GLY A 165 7.66 -20.11 -5.15
CA GLY A 165 6.98 -20.17 -6.44
C GLY A 165 7.44 -19.09 -7.42
N GLY A 166 8.07 -18.06 -6.92
CA GLY A 166 8.48 -16.89 -7.68
C GLY A 166 7.30 -16.03 -8.17
N PRO A 167 7.59 -14.86 -8.73
CA PRO A 167 6.57 -13.94 -9.18
C PRO A 167 5.92 -14.42 -10.50
N CYS A 168 4.62 -14.23 -10.62
CA CYS A 168 3.94 -14.34 -11.92
C CYS A 168 4.42 -13.19 -12.83
N VAL A 169 5.30 -13.48 -13.77
CA VAL A 169 5.91 -12.48 -14.67
C VAL A 169 4.86 -11.64 -15.39
N ALA A 170 3.81 -12.25 -15.93
CA ALA A 170 2.76 -11.53 -16.64
C ALA A 170 2.07 -10.47 -15.79
N LYS A 171 1.81 -10.75 -14.50
CA LYS A 171 1.23 -9.79 -13.54
C LYS A 171 2.24 -8.76 -13.02
N ARG A 172 3.52 -9.00 -13.20
CA ARG A 172 4.59 -8.17 -12.64
C ARG A 172 5.30 -7.28 -13.65
N LEU A 173 4.76 -7.18 -14.86
CA LEU A 173 5.35 -6.33 -15.90
C LEU A 173 5.10 -4.84 -15.64
N SER A 174 3.89 -4.45 -15.24
CA SER A 174 3.44 -3.05 -15.17
C SER A 174 2.87 -2.65 -13.80
N GLY A 175 3.31 -3.28 -12.73
CA GLY A 175 2.97 -2.90 -11.35
C GLY A 175 1.53 -3.15 -10.98
N CYS A 176 0.88 -2.13 -10.40
CA CYS A 176 -0.50 -2.20 -9.89
C CYS A 176 -1.57 -2.15 -10.99
N GLY A 177 -1.17 -2.02 -12.26
CA GLY A 177 -2.10 -1.92 -13.40
C GLY A 177 -2.78 -0.55 -13.53
N SER A 178 -2.22 0.50 -12.91
CA SER A 178 -2.77 1.87 -13.06
C SER A 178 -2.95 2.25 -14.52
N GLY A 179 -4.10 2.88 -14.83
CA GLY A 179 -4.46 3.29 -16.19
C GLY A 179 -4.89 2.16 -17.13
N THR A 180 -4.80 0.89 -16.71
CA THR A 180 -5.14 -0.28 -17.54
C THR A 180 -6.09 -1.25 -16.83
N GLU A 181 -5.64 -1.90 -15.76
CA GLU A 181 -6.42 -2.85 -14.95
C GLU A 181 -7.01 -2.19 -13.70
N TYR A 182 -6.52 -1.01 -13.34
CA TYR A 182 -6.94 -0.22 -12.20
C TYR A 182 -7.24 1.22 -12.64
N LEU A 183 -8.40 1.73 -12.25
CA LEU A 183 -8.83 3.10 -12.45
C LEU A 183 -9.34 3.68 -11.13
N ALA A 184 -9.12 4.98 -10.93
CA ALA A 184 -9.81 5.74 -9.89
C ALA A 184 -11.05 6.39 -10.49
N VAL A 185 -12.16 6.33 -9.74
CA VAL A 185 -13.42 6.97 -10.09
C VAL A 185 -13.75 8.00 -9.03
N THR A 186 -13.92 9.26 -9.42
CA THR A 186 -14.31 10.33 -8.49
C THR A 186 -15.79 10.21 -8.12
N PRO A 187 -16.25 10.90 -7.05
CA PRO A 187 -17.69 10.97 -6.74
C PRO A 187 -18.57 11.55 -7.85
N TRP A 188 -17.97 12.28 -8.78
CA TRP A 188 -18.63 12.89 -9.96
C TRP A 188 -18.56 12.02 -11.21
N GLY A 189 -17.92 10.85 -11.11
CA GLY A 189 -17.80 9.90 -12.20
C GLY A 189 -16.55 10.06 -13.08
N ASP A 190 -15.67 11.02 -12.80
CA ASP A 190 -14.45 11.20 -13.57
C ASP A 190 -13.47 10.04 -13.37
N LEU A 191 -12.83 9.64 -14.47
CA LEU A 191 -11.90 8.51 -14.51
C LEU A 191 -10.45 9.00 -14.56
N TYR A 192 -9.61 8.43 -13.69
CA TYR A 192 -8.16 8.68 -13.64
C TYR A 192 -7.38 7.37 -13.61
N PRO A 193 -6.08 7.34 -14.03
CA PRO A 193 -5.25 6.13 -13.98
C PRO A 193 -5.11 5.54 -12.58
N CYS A 194 -5.01 6.37 -11.55
CA CYS A 194 -5.09 5.98 -10.14
C CYS A 194 -5.46 7.18 -9.27
N HIS A 195 -5.73 6.93 -7.98
CA HIS A 195 -6.15 7.98 -7.03
C HIS A 195 -5.11 9.09 -6.83
N GLN A 196 -3.82 8.82 -7.08
CA GLN A 196 -2.74 9.82 -6.97
C GLN A 196 -2.78 10.87 -8.10
N PHE A 197 -3.44 10.57 -9.20
CA PHE A 197 -3.60 11.49 -10.34
C PHE A 197 -4.94 12.24 -10.33
N VAL A 198 -5.82 11.97 -9.35
CA VAL A 198 -7.11 12.64 -9.25
C VAL A 198 -6.91 14.15 -9.07
N GLY A 199 -7.57 14.93 -9.92
CA GLY A 199 -7.47 16.39 -9.96
C GLY A 199 -6.36 16.94 -10.87
N ASN A 200 -5.53 16.09 -11.46
CA ASN A 200 -4.62 16.50 -12.52
C ASN A 200 -5.30 16.30 -13.88
N GLU A 201 -5.65 17.40 -14.53
CA GLU A 201 -6.40 17.41 -15.82
C GLU A 201 -5.65 16.69 -16.94
N ASP A 202 -4.31 16.66 -16.92
CA ASP A 202 -3.50 15.96 -17.92
C ASP A 202 -3.75 14.44 -17.92
N PHE A 203 -4.21 13.90 -16.76
CA PHE A 203 -4.52 12.48 -16.55
C PHE A 203 -6.02 12.17 -16.49
N LEU A 204 -6.90 13.12 -16.80
CA LEU A 204 -8.33 12.85 -16.91
C LEU A 204 -8.59 11.94 -18.11
N LEU A 205 -9.02 10.71 -17.85
CA LEU A 205 -9.26 9.70 -18.89
C LEU A 205 -10.63 9.82 -19.56
N GLY A 206 -11.61 10.38 -18.87
CA GLY A 206 -13.00 10.47 -19.28
C GLY A 206 -13.94 10.40 -18.08
N ASN A 207 -15.15 9.89 -18.28
CA ASN A 207 -16.19 9.80 -17.25
C ASN A 207 -16.95 8.47 -17.39
N VAL A 208 -17.56 7.99 -16.29
CA VAL A 208 -18.31 6.72 -16.26
C VAL A 208 -19.47 6.66 -17.24
N ASP A 209 -20.09 7.81 -17.57
CA ASP A 209 -21.22 7.90 -18.50
C ASP A 209 -20.77 7.83 -19.96
N GLU A 210 -19.59 8.38 -20.26
CA GLU A 210 -19.06 8.49 -21.64
C GLU A 210 -17.95 7.49 -21.94
N GLY A 211 -17.40 6.84 -20.88
CA GLY A 211 -16.26 5.94 -20.96
C GLY A 211 -14.92 6.66 -21.10
N ILE A 212 -13.89 5.89 -21.40
CA ILE A 212 -12.52 6.39 -21.58
C ILE A 212 -12.44 7.11 -22.93
N LYS A 213 -12.02 8.38 -22.93
CA LYS A 213 -11.78 9.23 -24.09
C LYS A 213 -10.27 9.35 -24.42
N ARG A 214 -9.43 9.25 -23.40
CA ARG A 214 -7.98 9.39 -23.52
C ARG A 214 -7.31 8.02 -23.50
N GLN A 215 -7.56 7.23 -24.57
CA GLN A 215 -6.94 5.93 -24.76
C GLN A 215 -5.41 6.03 -24.89
N ASP A 216 -4.92 7.15 -25.41
CA ASP A 216 -3.49 7.49 -25.49
C ASP A 216 -2.79 7.39 -24.14
N ILE A 217 -3.40 7.91 -23.06
CA ILE A 217 -2.87 7.82 -21.70
C ILE A 217 -2.87 6.36 -21.21
N CYS A 218 -3.97 5.62 -21.42
CA CYS A 218 -4.04 4.22 -21.06
C CYS A 218 -2.95 3.39 -21.77
N ASP A 219 -2.71 3.65 -23.04
CA ASP A 219 -1.69 2.98 -23.83
C ASP A 219 -0.27 3.34 -23.32
N GLU A 220 -0.04 4.59 -22.93
CA GLU A 220 1.21 5.02 -22.29
C GLU A 220 1.47 4.25 -21.00
N PHE A 221 0.49 4.16 -20.10
CA PHE A 221 0.60 3.37 -18.86
C PHE A 221 0.84 1.89 -19.14
N LYS A 222 0.19 1.30 -20.13
CA LYS A 222 0.37 -0.08 -20.56
C LYS A 222 1.76 -0.34 -21.10
N CYS A 223 2.32 0.60 -21.85
CA CYS A 223 3.68 0.52 -22.40
C CYS A 223 4.75 0.77 -21.32
N CYS A 224 4.43 1.45 -20.22
CA CYS A 224 5.34 1.77 -19.13
C CYS A 224 5.58 0.55 -18.23
N ASN A 225 6.37 -0.42 -18.70
CA ASN A 225 6.65 -1.67 -18.00
C ASN A 225 8.14 -1.80 -17.61
N VAL A 226 8.50 -2.88 -16.91
CA VAL A 226 9.86 -3.13 -16.41
C VAL A 226 10.92 -3.23 -17.53
N TYR A 227 10.54 -3.52 -18.76
CA TYR A 227 11.44 -3.58 -19.90
C TYR A 227 11.56 -2.23 -20.62
N ALA A 228 10.55 -1.38 -20.50
CA ALA A 228 10.59 -0.01 -21.04
C ALA A 228 11.49 0.90 -20.19
N LYS A 229 11.51 0.71 -18.88
CA LYS A 229 12.34 1.49 -17.95
C LYS A 229 13.79 0.99 -17.96
N GLU A 230 14.74 1.84 -18.36
CA GLU A 230 16.16 1.47 -18.50
C GLU A 230 16.74 0.84 -17.23
N LYS A 231 16.57 1.50 -16.07
CA LYS A 231 17.06 1.02 -14.77
C LYS A 231 16.45 -0.32 -14.36
N CYS A 232 15.26 -0.66 -14.86
CA CYS A 232 14.57 -1.89 -14.49
C CYS A 232 15.01 -3.12 -15.28
N ARG A 233 15.49 -2.95 -16.53
CA ARG A 233 15.84 -4.06 -17.44
C ARG A 233 16.75 -5.10 -16.81
N ASN A 234 17.79 -4.66 -16.11
CA ASN A 234 18.80 -5.50 -15.49
C ASN A 234 18.70 -5.56 -13.95
N CYS A 235 17.61 -5.04 -13.37
CA CYS A 235 17.39 -5.06 -11.93
C CYS A 235 16.95 -6.45 -11.46
N PHE A 236 17.61 -7.02 -10.45
CA PHE A 236 17.22 -8.31 -9.87
C PHE A 236 15.81 -8.27 -9.28
N ALA A 237 15.38 -7.11 -8.77
CA ALA A 237 14.10 -6.91 -8.10
C ALA A 237 12.93 -6.70 -9.08
N LYS A 238 13.15 -6.63 -10.40
CA LYS A 238 12.14 -6.15 -11.36
C LYS A 238 10.79 -6.87 -11.29
N PHE A 239 10.78 -8.18 -11.09
CA PHE A 239 9.55 -8.96 -11.03
C PHE A 239 8.89 -9.00 -9.65
N TYR A 240 9.59 -8.54 -8.62
CA TYR A 240 9.03 -8.31 -7.29
C TYR A 240 8.54 -6.87 -7.13
N CYS A 241 9.25 -5.91 -7.73
CA CYS A 241 8.95 -4.48 -7.71
C CYS A 241 7.92 -4.06 -8.75
N SER A 242 7.94 -4.71 -9.94
CA SER A 242 7.05 -4.41 -11.08
C SER A 242 7.22 -2.99 -11.66
N GLY A 243 8.42 -2.39 -11.53
CA GLY A 243 8.72 -1.08 -12.10
C GLY A 243 8.39 0.13 -11.22
N GLY A 244 7.94 -0.12 -9.98
CA GLY A 244 7.66 0.94 -9.00
C GLY A 244 6.32 1.66 -9.21
N CYS A 245 6.13 2.78 -8.51
CA CYS A 245 4.92 3.59 -8.55
C CYS A 245 5.01 4.65 -9.67
N ALA A 246 4.04 4.65 -10.59
CA ALA A 246 3.97 5.63 -11.67
C ALA A 246 3.79 7.07 -11.15
N ALA A 247 3.01 7.25 -10.06
CA ALA A 247 2.81 8.57 -9.46
C ALA A 247 4.10 9.12 -8.84
N ASN A 248 4.89 8.29 -8.14
CA ASN A 248 6.21 8.74 -7.65
C ASN A 248 7.16 9.05 -8.80
N SER A 249 7.15 8.23 -9.88
CA SER A 249 7.95 8.55 -11.07
C SER A 249 7.58 9.93 -11.63
N TYR A 250 6.29 10.18 -11.79
CA TYR A 250 5.79 11.47 -12.28
C TYR A 250 6.14 12.65 -11.36
N ASN A 251 5.95 12.48 -10.05
CA ASN A 251 6.25 13.52 -9.06
C ASN A 251 7.72 13.95 -9.06
N PHE A 252 8.65 13.00 -9.30
CA PHE A 252 10.09 13.26 -9.23
C PHE A 252 10.74 13.55 -10.58
N HIS A 253 10.14 13.10 -11.68
CA HIS A 253 10.76 13.22 -13.02
C HIS A 253 9.89 13.96 -14.04
N GLY A 254 8.61 14.25 -13.71
CA GLY A 254 7.67 14.84 -14.66
C GLY A 254 7.12 13.85 -15.68
N ASP A 255 7.46 12.56 -15.58
CA ASP A 255 6.99 11.49 -16.45
C ASP A 255 6.87 10.16 -15.68
N ILE A 256 6.16 9.18 -16.25
CA ILE A 256 5.97 7.87 -15.65
C ILE A 256 7.04 6.83 -16.05
N HIS A 257 7.91 7.16 -17.02
CA HIS A 257 8.86 6.23 -17.66
C HIS A 257 10.16 6.07 -16.88
N ASN A 258 10.50 7.02 -16.04
CA ASN A 258 11.67 6.94 -15.18
C ASN A 258 11.38 6.13 -13.91
N ALA A 259 12.42 5.52 -13.35
CA ALA A 259 12.30 4.82 -12.08
C ALA A 259 12.55 5.80 -10.92
N TYR A 260 11.66 5.81 -9.93
CA TYR A 260 11.85 6.57 -8.70
C TYR A 260 12.94 5.95 -7.83
N ASP A 261 14.10 6.61 -7.72
CA ASP A 261 15.32 6.04 -7.14
C ASP A 261 15.19 5.66 -5.67
N ILE A 262 14.59 6.50 -4.84
CA ILE A 262 14.31 6.21 -3.44
C ILE A 262 13.43 4.95 -3.32
N GLY A 263 12.37 4.86 -4.12
CA GLY A 263 11.51 3.68 -4.17
C GLY A 263 12.26 2.42 -4.63
N CYS A 264 13.20 2.54 -5.56
CA CYS A 264 14.06 1.44 -5.99
C CYS A 264 14.95 0.93 -4.86
N ALA A 265 15.55 1.86 -4.10
CA ALA A 265 16.41 1.56 -2.96
C ALA A 265 15.63 0.84 -1.85
N LEU A 266 14.50 1.39 -1.44
CA LEU A 266 13.64 0.80 -0.40
C LEU A 266 13.08 -0.57 -0.80
N GLN A 267 12.71 -0.76 -2.08
CA GLN A 267 12.20 -2.05 -2.54
C GLN A 267 13.27 -3.14 -2.54
N LYS A 268 14.50 -2.82 -2.93
CA LYS A 268 15.63 -3.77 -2.83
C LYS A 268 15.87 -4.17 -1.38
N LYS A 269 15.87 -3.21 -0.46
CA LYS A 269 16.04 -3.46 0.97
C LYS A 269 14.94 -4.37 1.53
N ARG A 270 13.68 -4.16 1.12
CA ARG A 270 12.56 -5.05 1.50
C ARG A 270 12.76 -6.49 1.06
N ILE A 271 13.26 -6.69 -0.17
CA ILE A 271 13.56 -8.04 -0.69
C ILE A 271 14.69 -8.69 0.10
N GLU A 272 15.76 -7.95 0.44
CA GLU A 272 16.86 -8.43 1.29
C GLU A 272 16.33 -8.88 2.65
N CYS A 273 15.50 -8.06 3.30
CA CYS A 273 14.88 -8.42 4.58
C CYS A 273 13.97 -9.64 4.47
N ALA A 274 13.16 -9.76 3.40
CA ALA A 274 12.31 -10.93 3.19
C ALA A 274 13.14 -12.21 3.00
N ILE A 275 14.25 -12.15 2.28
CA ILE A 275 15.19 -13.28 2.13
C ILE A 275 15.80 -13.65 3.49
N MET A 276 16.24 -12.66 4.27
CA MET A 276 16.81 -12.89 5.60
C MET A 276 15.81 -13.58 6.54
N ILE A 277 14.55 -13.12 6.56
CA ILE A 277 13.49 -13.74 7.38
C ILE A 277 13.29 -15.20 6.95
N LYS A 278 13.16 -15.48 5.65
CA LYS A 278 12.99 -16.85 5.15
C LYS A 278 14.18 -17.75 5.44
N ALA A 279 15.40 -17.24 5.34
CA ALA A 279 16.60 -18.00 5.72
C ALA A 279 16.61 -18.33 7.23
N ALA A 280 16.23 -17.38 8.09
CA ALA A 280 16.17 -17.61 9.52
C ALA A 280 15.06 -18.59 9.94
N GLU A 281 13.92 -18.63 9.20
CA GLU A 281 12.84 -19.61 9.42
C GLU A 281 13.26 -21.02 8.97
N ALA A 282 13.98 -21.13 7.84
CA ALA A 282 14.42 -22.44 7.31
C ALA A 282 15.48 -23.15 8.20
N ASP A 283 16.27 -22.40 8.98
CA ASP A 283 17.24 -22.98 9.91
C ASP A 283 16.57 -23.66 11.13
N GLU A 284 15.24 -23.52 11.29
CA GLU A 284 14.47 -24.07 12.41
C GLU A 284 13.67 -25.35 12.05
N GLU A 285 13.52 -25.66 10.75
CA GLU A 285 12.93 -26.93 10.24
C GLU A 285 13.99 -28.04 10.16
#